data_8cd9237957bfc3b5eb03410e7dc649de
#
_entry.id   8cd9237957bfc3b5eb03410e7dc649de
#
_cell.length_a   1.000
_cell.length_b   1.000
_cell.length_c   1.000
_cell.angle_alpha   90.00
_cell.angle_beta   90.00
_cell.angle_gamma   90.00
#
_symmetry.space_group_name_H-M   'P 1'
#
loop_
_entity.id
_entity.type
_entity.pdbx_description
1 polymer ?
#
loop_
_entity_poly.entity_id
_entity_poly.type
_entity_poly.pdbx_seq_one_letter_code
_entity_poly.pdbx_strand_id
1 'polypeptide(L)' 'MDNELLAQRYERIRRNVIRQANQLFRAQGIRDVTMDDISKCLRISKRTLYQLFNGKEGLVLACVK' A
#
# COMPACT_ATOMS: atom_id res chain seq x y z
N MET A 1 1.13 -16.34 -19.67
CA MET A 1 0.88 -14.98 -20.15
C MET A 1 0.04 -14.18 -19.17
N ASP A 2 -1.09 -14.72 -18.77
CA ASP A 2 -1.98 -13.99 -17.87
C ASP A 2 -1.34 -13.71 -16.50
N ASN A 3 -0.50 -14.61 -16.03
CA ASN A 3 0.17 -14.45 -14.74
C ASN A 3 1.18 -13.30 -14.75
N GLU A 4 1.86 -13.09 -15.87
CA GLU A 4 2.81 -11.97 -15.98
C GLU A 4 2.12 -10.63 -15.99
N LEU A 5 0.99 -10.53 -16.68
CA LEU A 5 0.19 -9.30 -16.70
C LEU A 5 -0.38 -8.98 -15.33
N LEU A 6 -0.85 -9.99 -14.62
CA LEU A 6 -1.35 -9.82 -13.25
C LEU A 6 -0.23 -9.40 -12.32
N ALA A 7 0.94 -10.02 -12.44
CA ALA A 7 2.09 -9.67 -11.63
C ALA A 7 2.52 -8.23 -11.87
N GLN A 8 2.53 -7.78 -13.12
CA GLN A 8 2.87 -6.40 -13.46
C GLN A 8 1.86 -5.41 -12.90
N ARG A 9 0.57 -5.74 -12.95
CA ARG A 9 -0.47 -4.90 -12.37
C ARG A 9 -0.31 -4.77 -10.86
N TYR A 10 -0.07 -5.89 -10.18
CA TYR A 10 0.16 -5.89 -8.74
C TYR A 10 1.40 -5.10 -8.37
N GLU A 11 2.47 -5.23 -9.14
CA GLU A 11 3.69 -4.48 -8.93
C GLU A 11 3.44 -2.98 -9.02
N ARG A 12 2.68 -2.57 -10.03
CA ARG A 12 2.35 -1.17 -10.24
C ARG A 12 1.53 -0.60 -9.08
N ILE A 13 0.51 -1.33 -8.68
CA ILE A 13 -0.34 -0.94 -7.55
C ILE A 13 0.48 -0.90 -6.27
N ARG A 14 1.32 -1.90 -6.06
CA ARG A 14 2.17 -1.99 -4.89
C ARG A 14 3.10 -0.78 -4.78
N ARG A 15 3.75 -0.41 -5.86
CA ARG A 15 4.63 0.76 -5.88
C ARG A 15 3.88 2.04 -5.59
N ASN A 16 2.69 2.18 -6.18
CA ASN A 16 1.87 3.35 -5.95
C ASN A 16 1.43 3.45 -4.49
N VAL A 17 1.03 2.31 -3.91
CA VAL A 17 0.65 2.25 -2.50
C VAL A 17 1.80 2.68 -1.60
N ILE A 18 3.00 2.16 -1.86
CA ILE A 18 4.19 2.50 -1.07
C ILE A 18 4.47 4.00 -1.15
N ARG A 19 4.41 4.58 -2.33
CA ARG A 19 4.65 6.01 -2.53
C ARG A 19 3.64 6.86 -1.76
N GLN A 20 2.37 6.55 -1.91
CA GLN A 20 1.31 7.32 -1.26
C GLN A 20 1.31 7.12 0.24
N ALA A 21 1.51 5.90 0.70
CA ALA A 21 1.58 5.61 2.12
C ALA A 21 2.76 6.34 2.77
N ASN A 22 3.89 6.37 2.09
CA ASN A 22 5.08 7.06 2.58
C ASN A 22 4.80 8.56 2.75
N GLN A 23 4.10 9.17 1.80
CA GLN A 23 3.70 10.57 1.91
C GLN A 23 2.78 10.81 3.10
N LEU A 24 1.82 9.93 3.31
CA LEU A 24 0.91 10.03 4.46
C LEU A 24 1.66 9.88 5.78
N PHE A 25 2.57 8.93 5.84
CA PHE A 25 3.37 8.69 7.05
C PHE A 25 4.24 9.91 7.40
N ARG A 26 4.78 10.57 6.38
CA ARG A 26 5.57 11.78 6.59
C ARG A 26 4.72 12.97 7.02
N ALA A 27 3.52 13.07 6.47
CA ALA A 27 2.63 14.19 6.75
C ALA A 27 1.95 14.07 8.12
N GLN A 28 1.51 12.87 8.48
CA GLN A 28 0.68 12.64 9.67
C GLN A 28 1.35 11.79 10.74
N GLY A 29 2.43 11.12 10.40
CA GLY A 29 3.10 10.19 11.30
C GLY A 29 2.59 8.76 11.12
N ILE A 30 3.49 7.80 11.31
CA ILE A 30 3.18 6.38 11.10
C ILE A 30 2.04 5.92 12.02
N ARG A 31 2.02 6.40 13.26
CA ARG A 31 1.03 5.98 14.25
C ARG A 31 -0.37 6.48 13.94
N ASP A 32 -0.47 7.66 13.33
CA ASP A 32 -1.76 8.30 13.07
C ASP A 32 -2.41 7.83 11.78
N VAL A 33 -1.67 7.16 10.92
CA VAL A 33 -2.21 6.65 9.64
C VAL A 33 -2.63 5.20 9.81
N THR A 34 -3.89 4.91 9.46
CA THR A 34 -4.43 3.55 9.52
C THR A 34 -4.52 2.96 8.11
N MET A 35 -4.69 1.63 8.04
CA MET A 35 -4.92 0.97 6.75
C MET A 35 -6.20 1.49 6.09
N ASP A 36 -7.21 1.82 6.90
CA ASP A 36 -8.44 2.42 6.39
C ASP A 36 -8.18 3.77 5.71
N ASP A 37 -7.37 4.59 6.33
CA ASP A 37 -6.98 5.89 5.76
C ASP A 37 -6.29 5.71 4.41
N ILE A 38 -5.39 4.75 4.34
CA ILE A 38 -4.65 4.47 3.11
C ILE A 38 -5.60 3.98 2.01
N SER A 39 -6.50 3.07 2.35
CA SER A 39 -7.44 2.53 1.37
C SER A 39 -8.35 3.63 0.83
N LYS A 40 -8.81 4.54 1.67
CA LYS A 40 -9.66 5.65 1.25
C LYS A 40 -8.89 6.65 0.38
N CYS A 41 -7.69 6.98 0.79
CA CYS A 41 -6.84 7.92 0.06
C CYS A 41 -6.51 7.42 -1.34
N LEU A 42 -6.22 6.13 -1.46
CA LEU A 42 -5.83 5.51 -2.72
C LEU A 42 -7.00 5.00 -3.53
N ARG A 43 -8.20 4.98 -2.94
CA ARG A 43 -9.41 4.45 -3.58
C ARG A 43 -9.27 2.98 -3.96
N ILE A 44 -8.58 2.21 -3.14
CA ILE A 44 -8.51 0.76 -3.29
C ILE A 44 -9.20 0.10 -2.12
N SER A 45 -9.65 -1.14 -2.31
CA SER A 45 -10.33 -1.85 -1.25
C SER A 45 -9.33 -2.28 -0.19
N LYS A 46 -9.79 -2.37 1.07
CA LYS A 46 -8.96 -2.89 2.15
C LYS A 46 -8.47 -4.31 1.84
N ARG A 47 -9.32 -5.10 1.21
CA ARG A 47 -8.96 -6.47 0.84
C ARG A 47 -7.74 -6.50 -0.06
N THR A 48 -7.72 -5.65 -1.09
CA THR A 48 -6.58 -5.54 -2.00
C THR A 48 -5.33 -5.09 -1.24
N LEU A 49 -5.50 -4.10 -0.38
CA LEU A 49 -4.40 -3.57 0.41
C LEU A 49 -3.78 -4.64 1.31
N TYR A 50 -4.61 -5.41 1.99
CA TYR A 50 -4.13 -6.50 2.85
C TYR A 50 -3.49 -7.64 2.07
N GLN A 51 -3.98 -7.90 0.86
CA GLN A 51 -3.36 -8.90 -0.01
C GLN A 51 -1.94 -8.50 -0.43
N LEU A 52 -1.73 -7.20 -0.63
CA LEU A 52 -0.43 -6.70 -1.06
C LEU A 52 0.58 -6.64 0.08
N PHE A 53 0.17 -6.26 1.27
CA PHE A 53 1.09 -5.94 2.36
C PHE A 53 0.86 -6.72 3.65
N ASN A 54 -0.16 -7.53 3.70
CA ASN A 54 -0.43 -8.38 4.87
C ASN A 54 -0.58 -7.58 6.18
N GLY A 55 -0.94 -6.31 6.07
CA GLY A 55 -1.16 -5.43 7.23
C GLY A 55 -0.26 -4.20 7.22
N LYS A 56 -0.49 -3.31 8.19
CA LYS A 56 0.24 -2.05 8.29
C LYS A 56 1.74 -2.26 8.50
N GLU A 57 2.12 -3.26 9.30
CA GLU A 57 3.53 -3.54 9.55
C GLU A 57 4.27 -3.90 8.27
N GLY A 58 3.66 -4.73 7.44
CA GLY A 58 4.23 -5.09 6.14
C GLY A 58 4.40 -3.88 5.24
N LEU A 59 3.43 -2.97 5.27
CA LEU A 59 3.48 -1.75 4.49
C LEU A 59 4.58 -0.81 4.99
N VAL A 60 4.68 -0.64 6.30
CA VAL A 60 5.72 0.20 6.91
C VAL A 60 7.11 -0.33 6.56
N LEU A 61 7.31 -1.64 6.65
CA LEU A 61 8.58 -2.26 6.28
C LEU A 61 8.92 -2.01 4.80
N ALA A 62 7.92 -2.07 3.94
CA ALA A 62 8.12 -1.80 2.51
C ALA A 62 8.51 -0.34 2.25
N CYS A 63 8.00 0.58 3.07
CA CYS A 63 8.30 2.01 2.92
C CYS A 63 9.71 2.38 3.39
N VAL A 64 10.28 1.61 4.31
CA VAL A 64 11.61 1.92 4.88
C VAL A 64 12.75 1.38 4.04
N LYS A 65 12.49 0.58 3.05
CA LYS A 65 13.55 0.05 2.20
C LYS A 65 14.05 1.06 1.20
#